data_8ef6c9f88f7df2f0e25425388bce5bcb
#
_entry.id   8ef6c9f88f7df2f0e25425388bce5bcb
#
_cell.length_a   1.000
_cell.length_b   1.000
_cell.length_c   1.000
_cell.angle_alpha   90.00
_cell.angle_beta   90.00
_cell.angle_gamma   90.00
#
_symmetry.space_group_name_H-M   'P 1'
#
loop_
_entity.id
_entity.type
_entity.pdbx_description
1 polymer ?
#
loop_
_entity_poly.entity_id
_entity_poly.type
_entity_poly.pdbx_seq_one_letter_code
_entity_poly.pdbx_strand_id
1 'polypeptide(L)'
;MSEVIVITSGKGGVGKTTTTANVGTGLAQLNKKVVLIDTDIGLRNLDVVMGLENRIVYNLVDVVEGNCRVEQALIKDKKYPNLCLLPSAQTRDKSAVSPEQMQALIEDLRQDFDYILLDCPAGIEQGFKNAIAGADRALVVTTPEVSAVRDADRIIGLLQANQIQKVDLIVNRLRMDMVRRGDMMNVEDVCDILAINLIGAVPDDEHIVISTNQGEPLVGSCLLYTSDAADDL
;
A
#
# COMPACT_ATOMS: atom_id res chain seq x y z
N MET A 1 -11.14 -7.82 15.63
CA MET A 1 -10.58 -6.48 15.92
C MET A 1 -10.00 -5.99 14.61
N SER A 2 -10.41 -4.84 14.12
CA SER A 2 -9.93 -4.27 12.85
C SER A 2 -8.47 -3.83 12.97
N GLU A 3 -7.65 -4.08 11.95
CA GLU A 3 -6.25 -3.60 11.89
C GLU A 3 -6.08 -2.59 10.76
N VAL A 4 -5.48 -1.44 11.07
CA VAL A 4 -5.21 -0.36 10.12
C VAL A 4 -3.72 -0.35 9.79
N ILE A 5 -3.41 -0.56 8.51
CA ILE A 5 -2.05 -0.72 8.03
C ILE A 5 -1.75 0.35 6.98
N VAL A 6 -0.78 1.21 7.24
CA VAL A 6 -0.28 2.14 6.23
C VAL A 6 0.85 1.49 5.44
N ILE A 7 0.75 1.51 4.11
CA ILE A 7 1.80 1.08 3.19
C ILE A 7 2.54 2.33 2.70
N THR A 8 3.80 2.46 3.08
CA THR A 8 4.59 3.67 2.82
C THR A 8 5.98 3.38 2.30
N SER A 9 6.68 4.40 1.83
CA SER A 9 8.09 4.32 1.39
C SER A 9 8.74 5.69 1.38
N GLY A 10 10.05 5.74 1.47
CA GLY A 10 10.82 6.97 1.35
C GLY A 10 10.94 7.48 -0.09
N LYS A 11 10.81 6.61 -1.09
CA LYS A 11 11.02 6.92 -2.50
C LYS A 11 9.80 6.59 -3.35
N GLY A 12 9.53 7.39 -4.38
CA GLY A 12 8.53 7.09 -5.40
C GLY A 12 8.93 5.91 -6.28
N GLY A 13 7.96 5.17 -6.79
CA GLY A 13 8.18 4.10 -7.76
C GLY A 13 8.69 2.76 -7.21
N VAL A 14 8.82 2.59 -5.88
CA VAL A 14 9.26 1.31 -5.27
C VAL A 14 8.17 0.23 -5.21
N GLY A 15 6.93 0.56 -5.59
CA GLY A 15 5.82 -0.39 -5.69
C GLY A 15 4.82 -0.38 -4.54
N LYS A 16 4.67 0.71 -3.77
CA LYS A 16 3.66 0.83 -2.69
C LYS A 16 2.24 0.48 -3.15
N THR A 17 1.74 1.20 -4.14
CA THR A 17 0.38 1.02 -4.68
C THR A 17 0.14 -0.40 -5.17
N THR A 18 1.12 -0.98 -5.88
CA THR A 18 1.07 -2.39 -6.31
C THR A 18 1.04 -3.34 -5.10
N THR A 19 1.85 -3.07 -4.07
CA THR A 19 1.86 -3.85 -2.83
C THR A 19 0.51 -3.73 -2.12
N THR A 20 -0.05 -2.51 -2.00
CA THR A 20 -1.36 -2.27 -1.39
C THR A 20 -2.46 -3.08 -2.07
N ALA A 21 -2.52 -3.02 -3.41
CA ALA A 21 -3.50 -3.76 -4.20
C ALA A 21 -3.36 -5.28 -4.03
N ASN A 22 -2.13 -5.81 -4.09
CA ASN A 22 -1.89 -7.25 -3.98
C ASN A 22 -2.10 -7.78 -2.55
N VAL A 23 -1.66 -7.08 -1.51
CA VAL A 23 -1.90 -7.45 -0.11
C VAL A 23 -3.41 -7.44 0.18
N GLY A 24 -4.12 -6.39 -0.24
CA GLY A 24 -5.57 -6.30 -0.06
C GLY A 24 -6.33 -7.42 -0.76
N THR A 25 -5.95 -7.74 -2.00
CA THR A 25 -6.54 -8.84 -2.75
C THR A 25 -6.25 -10.18 -2.08
N GLY A 26 -5.02 -10.41 -1.61
CA GLY A 26 -4.64 -11.64 -0.88
C GLY A 26 -5.43 -11.82 0.42
N LEU A 27 -5.61 -10.75 1.20
CA LEU A 27 -6.44 -10.78 2.40
C LEU A 27 -7.91 -11.09 2.08
N ALA A 28 -8.43 -10.52 0.98
CA ALA A 28 -9.79 -10.80 0.52
C ALA A 28 -9.97 -12.27 0.10
N GLN A 29 -8.97 -12.89 -0.55
CA GLN A 29 -8.95 -14.32 -0.86
C GLN A 29 -9.01 -15.20 0.41
N LEU A 30 -8.46 -14.71 1.51
CA LEU A 30 -8.54 -15.33 2.83
C LEU A 30 -9.87 -15.02 3.56
N ASN A 31 -10.89 -14.57 2.81
CA ASN A 31 -12.24 -14.22 3.31
C ASN A 31 -12.24 -13.10 4.36
N LYS A 32 -11.23 -12.20 4.36
CA LYS A 32 -11.24 -11.01 5.21
C LYS A 32 -12.01 -9.88 4.52
N LYS A 33 -12.70 -9.07 5.30
CA LYS A 33 -13.29 -7.82 4.81
C LYS A 33 -12.22 -6.74 4.77
N VAL A 34 -11.92 -6.25 3.58
CA VAL A 34 -10.79 -5.33 3.34
C VAL A 34 -11.26 -4.06 2.66
N VAL A 35 -10.79 -2.91 3.13
CA VAL A 35 -10.89 -1.66 2.40
C VAL A 35 -9.49 -1.11 2.10
N LEU A 36 -9.28 -0.74 0.85
CA LEU A 36 -8.11 -0.01 0.38
C LEU A 36 -8.47 1.47 0.29
N ILE A 37 -7.64 2.35 0.84
CA ILE A 37 -7.84 3.79 0.77
C ILE A 37 -6.64 4.40 0.05
N ASP A 38 -6.91 5.03 -1.09
CA ASP A 38 -5.90 5.82 -1.81
C ASP A 38 -5.80 7.21 -1.16
N THR A 39 -4.67 7.50 -0.52
CA THR A 39 -4.44 8.79 0.14
C THR A 39 -3.56 9.73 -0.68
N ASP A 40 -3.20 9.37 -1.92
CA ASP A 40 -2.41 10.22 -2.83
C ASP A 40 -3.31 11.20 -3.59
N ILE A 41 -3.76 12.24 -2.88
CA ILE A 41 -4.63 13.29 -3.44
C ILE A 41 -3.88 14.01 -4.57
N GLY A 42 -4.53 14.06 -5.73
CA GLY A 42 -4.01 14.69 -6.95
C GLY A 42 -3.38 13.74 -7.95
N LEU A 43 -2.93 12.53 -7.56
CA LEU A 43 -2.32 11.57 -8.49
C LEU A 43 -3.15 10.31 -8.74
N ARG A 44 -3.95 9.86 -7.79
CA ARG A 44 -4.88 8.74 -7.89
C ARG A 44 -4.40 7.59 -8.80
N ASN A 45 -3.83 6.55 -8.23
CA ASN A 45 -3.27 5.43 -8.98
C ASN A 45 -3.81 4.05 -8.57
N LEU A 46 -4.33 3.92 -7.36
CA LEU A 46 -4.77 2.63 -6.83
C LEU A 46 -5.99 2.09 -7.58
N ASP A 47 -6.90 2.95 -8.02
CA ASP A 47 -8.08 2.61 -8.82
C ASP A 47 -7.70 2.02 -10.19
N VAL A 48 -6.63 2.54 -10.82
CA VAL A 48 -6.11 2.01 -12.10
C VAL A 48 -5.52 0.61 -11.90
N VAL A 49 -4.72 0.41 -10.84
CA VAL A 49 -4.14 -0.90 -10.51
C VAL A 49 -5.22 -1.94 -10.24
N MET A 50 -6.37 -1.50 -9.67
CA MET A 50 -7.54 -2.35 -9.37
C MET A 50 -8.54 -2.45 -10.54
N GLY A 51 -8.35 -1.70 -11.63
CA GLY A 51 -9.27 -1.65 -12.77
C GLY A 51 -10.66 -1.11 -12.42
N LEU A 52 -10.73 -0.19 -11.46
CA LEU A 52 -11.96 0.37 -10.92
C LEU A 52 -12.19 1.85 -11.30
N GLU A 53 -11.30 2.44 -12.08
CA GLU A 53 -11.28 3.86 -12.43
C GLU A 53 -12.59 4.37 -13.07
N ASN A 54 -13.28 3.52 -13.82
CA ASN A 54 -14.54 3.87 -14.51
C ASN A 54 -15.79 3.75 -13.61
N ARG A 55 -15.63 3.39 -12.33
CA ARG A 55 -16.74 3.17 -11.38
C ARG A 55 -16.82 4.24 -10.30
N ILE A 56 -15.96 5.24 -10.34
CA ILE A 56 -15.84 6.28 -9.32
C ILE A 56 -16.94 7.33 -9.53
N VAL A 57 -17.76 7.51 -8.50
CA VAL A 57 -18.77 8.58 -8.41
C VAL A 57 -18.35 9.60 -7.35
N TYR A 58 -17.96 9.12 -6.19
CA TYR A 58 -17.46 9.90 -5.05
C TYR A 58 -16.08 9.41 -4.64
N ASN A 59 -15.35 10.24 -3.92
CA ASN A 59 -13.98 9.99 -3.50
C ASN A 59 -13.78 10.35 -2.02
N LEU A 60 -12.58 10.12 -1.51
CA LEU A 60 -12.20 10.41 -0.13
C LEU A 60 -12.54 11.84 0.32
N VAL A 61 -12.28 12.84 -0.56
CA VAL A 61 -12.54 14.25 -0.21
C VAL A 61 -14.04 14.51 -0.09
N ASP A 62 -14.87 13.92 -0.96
CA ASP A 62 -16.33 14.06 -0.87
C ASP A 62 -16.88 13.52 0.45
N VAL A 63 -16.29 12.42 0.95
CA VAL A 63 -16.68 11.84 2.25
C VAL A 63 -16.32 12.77 3.40
N VAL A 64 -15.08 13.25 3.47
CA VAL A 64 -14.62 14.09 4.58
C VAL A 64 -15.23 15.50 4.58
N GLU A 65 -15.65 16.00 3.41
CA GLU A 65 -16.42 17.24 3.27
C GLU A 65 -17.92 17.06 3.60
N GLY A 66 -18.39 15.79 3.80
CA GLY A 66 -19.80 15.50 4.08
C GLY A 66 -20.72 15.56 2.86
N ASN A 67 -20.18 15.55 1.64
CA ASN A 67 -20.94 15.58 0.38
C ASN A 67 -21.64 14.22 0.10
N CYS A 68 -21.13 13.14 0.70
CA CYS A 68 -21.73 11.81 0.62
C CYS A 68 -21.39 10.99 1.89
N ARG A 69 -22.12 9.89 2.10
CA ARG A 69 -21.76 8.89 3.12
C ARG A 69 -20.65 8.00 2.59
N VAL A 70 -19.83 7.44 3.48
CA VAL A 70 -18.69 6.59 3.10
C VAL A 70 -19.12 5.39 2.24
N GLU A 71 -20.26 4.75 2.52
CA GLU A 71 -20.77 3.60 1.75
C GLU A 71 -21.09 3.96 0.29
N GLN A 72 -21.35 5.23 -0.01
CA GLN A 72 -21.61 5.70 -1.37
C GLN A 72 -20.33 5.93 -2.16
N ALA A 73 -19.20 6.16 -1.47
CA ALA A 73 -17.88 6.34 -2.07
C ALA A 73 -17.10 5.01 -2.20
N LEU A 74 -17.48 3.99 -1.42
CA LEU A 74 -16.85 2.67 -1.48
C LEU A 74 -17.21 1.94 -2.77
N ILE A 75 -16.19 1.52 -3.52
CA ILE A 75 -16.31 0.75 -4.75
C ILE A 75 -15.95 -0.70 -4.45
N LYS A 76 -16.90 -1.62 -4.60
CA LYS A 76 -16.63 -3.05 -4.46
C LYS A 76 -15.80 -3.57 -5.63
N ASP A 77 -14.83 -4.40 -5.32
CA ASP A 77 -14.07 -5.12 -6.34
C ASP A 77 -14.97 -6.00 -7.21
N LYS A 78 -14.52 -6.26 -8.45
CA LYS A 78 -15.30 -7.05 -9.43
C LYS A 78 -15.33 -8.54 -9.09
N LYS A 79 -14.25 -9.06 -8.52
CA LYS A 79 -14.03 -10.48 -8.27
C LYS A 79 -14.22 -10.83 -6.79
N TYR A 80 -13.86 -9.92 -5.89
CA TYR A 80 -13.89 -10.13 -4.44
C TYR A 80 -14.88 -9.17 -3.77
N PRO A 81 -16.13 -9.57 -3.49
CA PRO A 81 -17.16 -8.69 -2.93
C PRO A 81 -16.86 -8.19 -1.51
N ASN A 82 -15.89 -8.81 -0.83
CA ASN A 82 -15.37 -8.44 0.49
C ASN A 82 -14.16 -7.47 0.41
N LEU A 83 -13.76 -7.05 -0.80
CA LEU A 83 -12.74 -6.04 -1.05
C LEU A 83 -13.39 -4.77 -1.58
N CYS A 84 -13.12 -3.64 -0.93
CA CYS A 84 -13.59 -2.33 -1.35
C CYS A 84 -12.41 -1.38 -1.58
N LEU A 85 -12.61 -0.39 -2.45
CA LEU A 85 -11.72 0.72 -2.67
C LEU A 85 -12.42 2.03 -2.31
N LEU A 86 -11.78 2.88 -1.52
CA LEU A 86 -12.10 4.30 -1.38
C LEU A 86 -11.07 5.09 -2.19
N PRO A 87 -11.45 5.64 -3.36
CA PRO A 87 -10.50 6.30 -4.24
C PRO A 87 -10.15 7.70 -3.75
N SER A 88 -8.98 8.19 -4.13
CA SER A 88 -8.54 9.57 -3.92
C SER A 88 -9.20 10.54 -4.91
N ALA A 89 -9.08 11.85 -4.64
CA ALA A 89 -9.52 12.91 -5.55
C ALA A 89 -8.41 13.27 -6.54
N GLN A 90 -8.75 13.48 -7.82
CA GLN A 90 -7.79 13.86 -8.88
C GLN A 90 -7.45 15.35 -8.90
N THR A 91 -8.42 16.22 -8.59
CA THR A 91 -8.33 17.66 -8.85
C THR A 91 -8.36 18.51 -7.58
N ARG A 92 -8.06 17.91 -6.44
CA ARG A 92 -8.05 18.60 -5.14
C ARG A 92 -6.62 18.81 -4.65
N ASP A 93 -6.46 19.81 -3.77
CA ASP A 93 -5.21 20.07 -3.09
C ASP A 93 -4.97 19.00 -1.99
N LYS A 94 -3.71 18.67 -1.73
CA LYS A 94 -3.31 17.71 -0.68
C LYS A 94 -3.73 18.14 0.72
N SER A 95 -4.03 19.41 0.92
CA SER A 95 -4.57 19.97 2.17
C SER A 95 -6.08 19.80 2.34
N ALA A 96 -6.79 19.25 1.33
CA ALA A 96 -8.24 19.05 1.38
C ALA A 96 -8.69 18.06 2.46
N VAL A 97 -7.77 17.27 3.00
CA VAL A 97 -8.02 16.31 4.09
C VAL A 97 -7.06 16.59 5.23
N SER A 98 -7.57 16.63 6.45
CA SER A 98 -6.75 16.75 7.67
C SER A 98 -6.49 15.38 8.32
N PRO A 99 -5.45 15.26 9.18
CA PRO A 99 -5.22 14.05 9.97
C PRO A 99 -6.42 13.66 10.84
N GLU A 100 -7.11 14.63 11.43
CA GLU A 100 -8.28 14.40 12.28
C GLU A 100 -9.46 13.85 11.49
N GLN A 101 -9.68 14.34 10.26
CA GLN A 101 -10.69 13.83 9.36
C GLN A 101 -10.38 12.39 8.92
N MET A 102 -9.12 12.10 8.62
CA MET A 102 -8.68 10.73 8.32
C MET A 102 -8.90 9.79 9.50
N GLN A 103 -8.55 10.21 10.70
CA GLN A 103 -8.76 9.40 11.91
C GLN A 103 -10.24 9.11 12.13
N ALA A 104 -11.11 10.10 12.01
CA ALA A 104 -12.55 9.93 12.16
C ALA A 104 -13.12 8.95 11.13
N LEU A 105 -12.70 9.06 9.86
CA LEU A 105 -13.09 8.15 8.80
C LEU A 105 -12.62 6.70 9.06
N ILE A 106 -11.39 6.54 9.52
CA ILE A 106 -10.82 5.23 9.87
C ILE A 106 -11.60 4.57 11.00
N GLU A 107 -11.95 5.33 12.06
CA GLU A 107 -12.72 4.79 13.19
C GLU A 107 -14.14 4.35 12.77
N ASP A 108 -14.76 5.05 11.82
CA ASP A 108 -16.04 4.64 11.25
C ASP A 108 -15.90 3.32 10.46
N LEU A 109 -14.89 3.22 9.59
CA LEU A 109 -14.62 2.01 8.79
C LEU A 109 -14.21 0.79 9.61
N ARG A 110 -13.62 0.97 10.80
CA ARG A 110 -13.25 -0.15 11.69
C ARG A 110 -14.42 -1.05 12.09
N GLN A 111 -15.64 -0.54 12.03
CA GLN A 111 -16.84 -1.29 12.40
C GLN A 111 -17.19 -2.38 11.37
N ASP A 112 -16.83 -2.15 10.10
CA ASP A 112 -17.28 -2.99 8.99
C ASP A 112 -16.16 -3.83 8.36
N PHE A 113 -14.87 -3.47 8.57
CA PHE A 113 -13.73 -4.08 7.93
C PHE A 113 -12.77 -4.73 8.92
N ASP A 114 -12.22 -5.89 8.54
CA ASP A 114 -11.16 -6.58 9.30
C ASP A 114 -9.81 -5.88 9.10
N TYR A 115 -9.56 -5.37 7.87
CA TYR A 115 -8.35 -4.68 7.48
C TYR A 115 -8.65 -3.39 6.72
N ILE A 116 -7.97 -2.31 7.10
CA ILE A 116 -7.98 -1.02 6.41
C ILE A 116 -6.55 -0.76 5.94
N LEU A 117 -6.32 -0.76 4.62
CA LEU A 117 -5.01 -0.54 4.04
C LEU A 117 -4.94 0.87 3.43
N LEU A 118 -3.99 1.67 3.89
CA LEU A 118 -3.80 3.05 3.45
C LEU A 118 -2.62 3.11 2.48
N ASP A 119 -2.88 3.37 1.19
CA ASP A 119 -1.82 3.62 0.20
C ASP A 119 -1.30 5.04 0.38
N CYS A 120 -0.11 5.16 0.97
CA CYS A 120 0.48 6.43 1.32
C CYS A 120 1.17 7.07 0.11
N PRO A 121 1.06 8.38 -0.15
CA PRO A 121 1.87 9.06 -1.16
C PRO A 121 3.36 8.93 -0.85
N ALA A 122 4.19 9.11 -1.87
CA ALA A 122 5.64 9.14 -1.68
C ALA A 122 6.08 10.41 -0.94
N GLY A 123 7.08 10.27 -0.07
CA GLY A 123 7.67 11.39 0.66
C GLY A 123 7.10 11.58 2.07
N ILE A 124 7.41 12.73 2.66
CA ILE A 124 7.19 13.04 4.08
C ILE A 124 6.28 14.25 4.32
N GLU A 125 5.61 14.71 3.28
CA GLU A 125 4.77 15.91 3.30
C GLU A 125 3.41 15.67 3.98
N GLN A 126 2.46 16.60 3.78
CA GLN A 126 1.12 16.55 4.39
C GLN A 126 0.38 15.24 4.11
N GLY A 127 0.50 14.68 2.90
CA GLY A 127 -0.13 13.40 2.56
C GLY A 127 0.36 12.23 3.41
N PHE A 128 1.65 12.21 3.77
CA PHE A 128 2.19 11.22 4.70
C PHE A 128 1.56 11.34 6.09
N LYS A 129 1.43 12.57 6.62
CA LYS A 129 0.81 12.79 7.94
C LYS A 129 -0.64 12.33 7.98
N ASN A 130 -1.38 12.60 6.90
CA ASN A 130 -2.77 12.14 6.77
C ASN A 130 -2.85 10.61 6.72
N ALA A 131 -1.98 9.97 5.93
CA ALA A 131 -1.99 8.52 5.77
C ALA A 131 -1.63 7.75 7.05
N ILE A 132 -0.76 8.31 7.91
CA ILE A 132 -0.38 7.66 9.17
C ILE A 132 -1.36 7.94 10.32
N ALA A 133 -2.27 8.90 10.15
CA ALA A 133 -3.25 9.23 11.18
C ALA A 133 -4.22 8.07 11.42
N GLY A 134 -4.20 7.49 12.61
CA GLY A 134 -5.03 6.34 12.96
C GLY A 134 -4.50 4.96 12.52
N ALA A 135 -3.29 4.89 11.94
CA ALA A 135 -2.67 3.61 11.60
C ALA A 135 -2.14 2.88 12.85
N ASP A 136 -2.41 1.57 12.94
CA ASP A 136 -1.91 0.69 14.01
C ASP A 136 -0.52 0.14 13.68
N ARG A 137 -0.23 0.01 12.37
CA ARG A 137 0.98 -0.63 11.85
C ARG A 137 1.40 0.03 10.54
N ALA A 138 2.68 -0.02 10.24
CA ALA A 138 3.22 0.40 8.96
C ALA A 138 3.96 -0.73 8.25
N LEU A 139 3.75 -0.84 6.93
CA LEU A 139 4.56 -1.63 6.03
C LEU A 139 5.43 -0.69 5.19
N VAL A 140 6.73 -0.73 5.42
CA VAL A 140 7.68 0.05 4.64
C VAL A 140 8.12 -0.76 3.43
N VAL A 141 7.82 -0.26 2.24
CA VAL A 141 8.24 -0.89 0.98
C VAL A 141 9.49 -0.20 0.47
N THR A 142 10.54 -0.97 0.21
CA THR A 142 11.78 -0.47 -0.39
C THR A 142 12.27 -1.39 -1.50
N THR A 143 13.19 -0.92 -2.32
CA THR A 143 13.96 -1.74 -3.26
C THR A 143 15.39 -1.89 -2.71
N PRO A 144 16.14 -2.96 -3.07
CA PRO A 144 17.50 -3.18 -2.59
C PRO A 144 18.55 -2.30 -3.31
N GLU A 145 18.22 -1.00 -3.39
CA GLU A 145 19.06 0.06 -3.91
C GLU A 145 19.48 1.00 -2.77
N VAL A 146 20.75 1.39 -2.71
CA VAL A 146 21.31 2.24 -1.64
C VAL A 146 20.46 3.49 -1.37
N SER A 147 20.00 4.17 -2.42
CA SER A 147 19.17 5.38 -2.27
C SER A 147 17.80 5.08 -1.67
N ALA A 148 17.16 3.97 -2.09
CA ALA A 148 15.84 3.59 -1.59
C ALA A 148 15.89 3.13 -0.12
N VAL A 149 16.93 2.37 0.25
CA VAL A 149 17.17 1.94 1.63
C VAL A 149 17.42 3.13 2.56
N ARG A 150 18.24 4.11 2.11
CA ARG A 150 18.48 5.33 2.88
C ARG A 150 17.20 6.16 3.09
N ASP A 151 16.35 6.25 2.08
CA ASP A 151 15.08 6.96 2.19
C ASP A 151 14.08 6.17 3.07
N ALA A 152 14.12 4.83 3.04
CA ALA A 152 13.33 3.98 3.93
C ALA A 152 13.72 4.17 5.40
N ASP A 153 15.01 4.26 5.73
CA ASP A 153 15.51 4.53 7.08
C ASP A 153 14.91 5.84 7.65
N ARG A 154 14.87 6.89 6.84
CA ARG A 154 14.23 8.17 7.24
C ARG A 154 12.75 8.02 7.54
N ILE A 155 12.02 7.25 6.71
CA ILE A 155 10.58 6.99 6.93
C ILE A 155 10.37 6.21 8.23
N ILE A 156 11.18 5.18 8.49
CA ILE A 156 11.12 4.39 9.73
C ILE A 156 11.27 5.31 10.95
N GLY A 157 12.27 6.19 10.95
CA GLY A 157 12.46 7.15 12.04
C GLY A 157 11.26 8.09 12.22
N LEU A 158 10.62 8.54 11.12
CA LEU A 158 9.42 9.37 11.19
C LEU A 158 8.19 8.61 11.70
N LEU A 159 7.99 7.35 11.30
CA LEU A 159 6.91 6.51 11.80
C LEU A 159 7.02 6.31 13.32
N GLN A 160 8.23 5.99 13.81
CA GLN A 160 8.52 5.82 15.24
C GLN A 160 8.29 7.13 16.01
N ALA A 161 8.72 8.26 15.46
CA ALA A 161 8.49 9.59 16.05
C ALA A 161 6.99 9.95 16.14
N ASN A 162 6.16 9.41 15.23
CA ASN A 162 4.70 9.53 15.25
C ASN A 162 4.00 8.37 16.01
N GLN A 163 4.73 7.65 16.85
CA GLN A 163 4.21 6.62 17.76
C GLN A 163 3.71 5.34 17.08
N ILE A 164 4.01 5.11 15.80
CA ILE A 164 3.75 3.83 15.14
C ILE A 164 4.87 2.87 15.51
N GLN A 165 4.60 1.97 16.47
CA GLN A 165 5.60 1.05 17.03
C GLN A 165 5.77 -0.22 16.19
N LYS A 166 4.71 -0.64 15.49
CA LYS A 166 4.75 -1.82 14.63
C LYS A 166 5.11 -1.40 13.21
N VAL A 167 6.38 -1.51 12.88
CA VAL A 167 6.92 -1.19 11.55
C VAL A 167 7.60 -2.43 10.99
N ASP A 168 7.14 -2.88 9.83
CA ASP A 168 7.67 -4.05 9.14
C ASP A 168 8.13 -3.68 7.72
N LEU A 169 9.02 -4.52 7.16
CA LEU A 169 9.69 -4.32 5.89
C LEU A 169 9.16 -5.27 4.81
N ILE A 170 8.99 -4.71 3.62
CA ILE A 170 8.90 -5.47 2.37
C ILE A 170 10.04 -5.01 1.45
N VAL A 171 10.90 -5.95 1.05
CA VAL A 171 11.92 -5.72 0.03
C VAL A 171 11.35 -6.12 -1.32
N ASN A 172 11.13 -5.15 -2.21
CA ASN A 172 10.48 -5.33 -3.49
C ASN A 172 11.49 -5.25 -4.65
N ARG A 173 11.16 -5.83 -5.80
CA ARG A 173 11.97 -5.86 -7.02
C ARG A 173 13.36 -6.46 -6.81
N LEU A 174 13.42 -7.56 -6.05
CA LEU A 174 14.66 -8.30 -5.83
C LEU A 174 15.08 -9.02 -7.12
N ARG A 175 16.29 -8.78 -7.57
CA ARG A 175 16.88 -9.43 -8.75
C ARG A 175 18.02 -10.34 -8.32
N MET A 176 17.74 -11.64 -8.21
CA MET A 176 18.68 -12.63 -7.72
C MET A 176 19.95 -12.74 -8.59
N ASP A 177 19.83 -12.50 -9.89
CA ASP A 177 20.97 -12.45 -10.82
C ASP A 177 21.94 -11.32 -10.48
N MET A 178 21.44 -10.14 -10.07
CA MET A 178 22.24 -9.01 -9.64
C MET A 178 22.83 -9.19 -8.24
N VAL A 179 22.06 -9.78 -7.32
CA VAL A 179 22.54 -10.12 -5.98
C VAL A 179 23.72 -11.08 -6.05
N ARG A 180 23.62 -12.17 -6.84
CA ARG A 180 24.71 -13.13 -7.02
C ARG A 180 25.99 -12.53 -7.59
N ARG A 181 25.91 -11.45 -8.36
CA ARG A 181 27.07 -10.72 -8.90
C ARG A 181 27.61 -9.64 -7.98
N GLY A 182 26.92 -9.33 -6.88
CA GLY A 182 27.26 -8.23 -6.01
C GLY A 182 26.89 -6.82 -6.54
N ASP A 183 26.03 -6.78 -7.57
CA ASP A 183 25.55 -5.52 -8.19
C ASP A 183 24.33 -4.95 -7.45
N MET A 184 23.70 -5.73 -6.58
CA MET A 184 22.52 -5.37 -5.80
C MET A 184 22.69 -5.87 -4.37
N MET A 185 22.20 -5.12 -3.38
CA MET A 185 22.16 -5.55 -1.99
C MET A 185 21.29 -6.81 -1.86
N ASN A 186 21.69 -7.75 -1.03
CA ASN A 186 20.84 -8.87 -0.67
C ASN A 186 19.81 -8.44 0.41
N VAL A 187 18.87 -9.30 0.73
CA VAL A 187 17.81 -9.01 1.71
C VAL A 187 18.37 -8.85 3.12
N GLU A 188 19.38 -9.62 3.48
CA GLU A 188 20.04 -9.59 4.79
C GLU A 188 20.72 -8.24 5.01
N ASP A 189 21.48 -7.74 4.02
CA ASP A 189 22.11 -6.41 4.09
C ASP A 189 21.07 -5.31 4.32
N VAL A 190 19.92 -5.37 3.63
CA VAL A 190 18.83 -4.38 3.80
C VAL A 190 18.23 -4.47 5.21
N CYS A 191 18.01 -5.68 5.73
CA CYS A 191 17.49 -5.90 7.08
C CYS A 191 18.46 -5.39 8.16
N ASP A 192 19.75 -5.65 7.98
CA ASP A 192 20.79 -5.21 8.92
C ASP A 192 20.87 -3.67 8.99
N ILE A 193 20.71 -3.00 7.84
CA ILE A 193 20.72 -1.53 7.78
C ILE A 193 19.48 -0.94 8.44
N LEU A 194 18.29 -1.47 8.12
CA LEU A 194 17.02 -0.88 8.55
C LEU A 194 16.59 -1.31 9.96
N ALA A 195 17.10 -2.43 10.46
CA ALA A 195 16.87 -2.97 11.81
C ALA A 195 15.38 -3.11 12.19
N ILE A 196 14.53 -3.45 11.21
CA ILE A 196 13.11 -3.75 11.41
C ILE A 196 12.77 -5.14 10.86
N ASN A 197 11.63 -5.69 11.28
CA ASN A 197 11.22 -7.03 10.92
C ASN A 197 10.86 -7.13 9.44
N LEU A 198 11.46 -8.10 8.73
CA LEU A 198 11.10 -8.43 7.36
C LEU A 198 9.87 -9.34 7.34
N ILE A 199 8.85 -8.98 6.58
CA ILE A 199 7.67 -9.85 6.35
C ILE A 199 7.65 -10.47 4.97
N GLY A 200 8.44 -9.97 4.03
CA GLY A 200 8.53 -10.56 2.71
C GLY A 200 9.52 -9.89 1.77
N ALA A 201 10.06 -10.69 0.87
CA ALA A 201 10.86 -10.24 -0.27
C ALA A 201 10.13 -10.62 -1.57
N VAL A 202 9.96 -9.64 -2.45
CA VAL A 202 9.21 -9.81 -3.70
C VAL A 202 10.19 -9.70 -4.86
N PRO A 203 10.32 -10.74 -5.70
CA PRO A 203 11.18 -10.69 -6.87
C PRO A 203 10.68 -9.67 -7.90
N ASP A 204 11.60 -9.21 -8.74
CA ASP A 204 11.25 -8.39 -9.90
C ASP A 204 10.63 -9.29 -10.98
N ASP A 205 9.33 -9.10 -11.25
CA ASP A 205 8.56 -9.96 -12.15
C ASP A 205 7.80 -9.08 -13.17
N GLU A 206 7.98 -9.38 -14.46
CA GLU A 206 7.31 -8.68 -15.56
C GLU A 206 5.78 -8.84 -15.53
N HIS A 207 5.27 -9.94 -14.96
CA HIS A 207 3.83 -10.18 -14.84
C HIS A 207 3.14 -9.13 -13.96
N ILE A 208 3.86 -8.47 -13.06
CA ILE A 208 3.35 -7.33 -12.29
C ILE A 208 2.94 -6.18 -13.22
N VAL A 209 3.76 -5.86 -14.23
CA VAL A 209 3.45 -4.81 -15.19
C VAL A 209 2.25 -5.22 -16.06
N ILE A 210 2.21 -6.46 -16.51
CA ILE A 210 1.13 -7.00 -17.34
C ILE A 210 -0.20 -6.94 -16.55
N SER A 211 -0.22 -7.46 -15.33
CA SER A 211 -1.42 -7.50 -14.50
C SER A 211 -1.90 -6.09 -14.11
N THR A 212 -0.99 -5.19 -13.77
CA THR A 212 -1.32 -3.78 -13.50
C THR A 212 -1.96 -3.10 -14.71
N ASN A 213 -1.43 -3.32 -15.92
CA ASN A 213 -2.02 -2.76 -17.15
C ASN A 213 -3.39 -3.35 -17.48
N GLN A 214 -3.71 -4.54 -16.98
CA GLN A 214 -5.02 -5.16 -17.10
C GLN A 214 -6.00 -4.72 -16.01
N GLY A 215 -5.54 -3.97 -15.00
CA GLY A 215 -6.34 -3.59 -13.83
C GLY A 215 -6.70 -4.79 -12.95
N GLU A 216 -5.83 -5.79 -12.87
CA GLU A 216 -6.00 -6.99 -12.04
C GLU A 216 -4.73 -7.21 -11.20
N PRO A 217 -4.81 -7.12 -9.85
CA PRO A 217 -3.69 -7.46 -8.98
C PRO A 217 -3.20 -8.89 -9.23
N LEU A 218 -1.87 -9.08 -9.34
CA LEU A 218 -1.28 -10.36 -9.73
C LEU A 218 -1.68 -11.52 -8.82
N VAL A 219 -1.81 -11.30 -7.52
CA VAL A 219 -2.28 -12.28 -6.53
C VAL A 219 -3.70 -12.79 -6.88
N GLY A 220 -4.52 -11.97 -7.53
CA GLY A 220 -5.85 -12.34 -8.00
C GLY A 220 -5.87 -13.12 -9.31
N SER A 221 -4.78 -13.15 -10.04
CA SER A 221 -4.63 -13.89 -11.29
C SER A 221 -4.05 -15.28 -11.03
N CYS A 222 -4.42 -16.28 -11.86
CA CYS A 222 -3.91 -17.64 -11.75
C CYS A 222 -2.40 -17.78 -12.13
N LEU A 223 -1.71 -16.67 -12.39
CA LEU A 223 -0.33 -16.66 -12.87
C LEU A 223 0.72 -16.87 -11.77
N LEU A 224 0.34 -16.81 -10.50
CA LEU A 224 1.28 -16.92 -9.36
C LEU A 224 1.72 -18.36 -9.01
N TYR A 225 1.30 -19.38 -9.72
CA TYR A 225 1.52 -20.79 -9.32
C TYR A 225 2.59 -21.54 -10.10
N THR A 226 3.54 -20.87 -10.69
CA THR A 226 4.65 -21.52 -11.38
C THR A 226 6.03 -21.00 -10.97
N SER A 227 6.21 -20.56 -9.74
CA SER A 227 7.56 -20.28 -9.30
C SER A 227 8.06 -21.38 -8.38
N ASP A 228 8.91 -22.24 -8.91
CA ASP A 228 9.87 -23.06 -8.17
C ASP A 228 10.86 -22.19 -7.37
N ALA A 229 10.53 -20.92 -7.14
CA ALA A 229 11.35 -19.95 -6.42
C ALA A 229 11.31 -20.17 -4.89
N ALA A 230 10.50 -21.09 -4.39
CA ALA A 230 10.49 -21.43 -2.97
C ALA A 230 11.58 -22.44 -2.58
N ASP A 231 12.20 -23.13 -3.54
CA ASP A 231 13.21 -24.16 -3.27
C ASP A 231 14.65 -23.63 -3.35
N ASP A 232 14.86 -22.35 -3.69
CA ASP A 232 16.18 -21.74 -3.87
C ASP A 232 16.50 -20.63 -2.81
N LEU A 233 15.76 -20.59 -1.69
CA LEU A 233 16.05 -19.69 -0.57
C LEU A 233 16.73 -20.44 0.58
#